data_387a0b3e35fe23d2605f6f72e6df7219
#
_entry.id   387a0b3e35fe23d2605f6f72e6df7219
#
_cell.length_a   1.000
_cell.length_b   1.000
_cell.length_c   1.000
_cell.angle_alpha   90.00
_cell.angle_beta   90.00
_cell.angle_gamma   90.00
#
_symmetry.space_group_name_H-M   'P 1'
#
loop_
_entity.id
_entity.type
_entity.pdbx_description
1 polymer ?
#
loop_
_entity_poly.entity_id
_entity_poly.type
_entity_poly.pdbx_seq_one_letter_code
_entity_poly.pdbx_strand_id
1 'polypeptide(L)'
;LAKPQEILALTFSKAAAEEMKSRFENLNGASGVSFGTFHSIFFRILRSRYGWNVEQIFQEEERRSILRNSIEAETWDIPDLEEYISKFFTQITLMNSELEQPNRFTPVGMPVEEFRKLYRAYEGYKERHEKLDFDDMLTQCYQLLREDAAVREYWQRKYKFILVDEFQDVNQAQFACLQILAEKHQNLFVV
;
A
#
# COMPACT_ATOMS: atom_id res chain seq x y z
N LEU A 1 8.69 -30.72 0.54
CA LEU A 1 7.74 -30.13 -0.40
C LEU A 1 6.96 -29.02 0.29
N ALA A 2 6.83 -27.86 -0.36
CA ALA A 2 6.03 -26.74 0.13
C ALA A 2 4.55 -27.13 0.21
N LYS A 3 3.88 -26.70 1.27
CA LYS A 3 2.42 -26.82 1.35
C LYS A 3 1.79 -25.64 0.60
N PRO A 4 0.70 -25.82 -0.16
CA PRO A 4 0.06 -24.74 -0.90
C PRO A 4 -0.25 -23.49 -0.04
N GLN A 5 -0.67 -23.70 1.22
CA GLN A 5 -1.00 -22.62 2.17
C GLN A 5 0.21 -21.78 2.60
N GLU A 6 1.43 -22.28 2.35
CA GLU A 6 2.69 -21.60 2.67
C GLU A 6 3.21 -20.76 1.50
N ILE A 7 2.48 -20.74 0.37
CA ILE A 7 2.87 -20.06 -0.86
C ILE A 7 2.02 -18.80 -1.03
N LEU A 8 2.69 -17.69 -1.29
CA LEU A 8 2.11 -16.41 -1.67
C LEU A 8 2.59 -16.05 -3.09
N ALA A 9 1.66 -15.80 -4.00
CA ALA A 9 1.93 -15.28 -5.34
C ALA A 9 1.35 -13.87 -5.46
N LEU A 10 2.21 -12.91 -5.77
CA LEU A 10 1.91 -11.49 -5.87
C LEU A 10 2.03 -11.00 -7.31
N THR A 11 1.10 -10.15 -7.69
CA THR A 11 1.11 -9.42 -8.96
C THR A 11 0.52 -8.01 -8.77
N PHE A 12 0.57 -7.15 -9.80
CA PHE A 12 0.09 -5.77 -9.70
C PHE A 12 -1.42 -5.63 -9.90
N SER A 13 -2.05 -6.47 -10.69
CA SER A 13 -3.46 -6.36 -11.00
C SER A 13 -4.30 -7.50 -10.43
N LYS A 14 -5.54 -7.17 -10.06
CA LYS A 14 -6.51 -8.17 -9.59
C LYS A 14 -6.80 -9.20 -10.69
N ALA A 15 -6.88 -8.76 -11.95
CA ALA A 15 -7.13 -9.64 -13.09
C ALA A 15 -5.99 -10.66 -13.26
N ALA A 16 -4.73 -10.23 -13.18
CA ALA A 16 -3.58 -11.14 -13.25
C ALA A 16 -3.57 -12.13 -12.08
N ALA A 17 -3.89 -11.69 -10.86
CA ALA A 17 -3.98 -12.58 -9.71
C ALA A 17 -5.08 -13.65 -9.87
N GLU A 18 -6.24 -13.29 -10.41
CA GLU A 18 -7.34 -14.22 -10.71
C GLU A 18 -6.98 -15.19 -11.83
N GLU A 19 -6.30 -14.71 -12.87
CA GLU A 19 -5.82 -15.55 -13.98
C GLU A 19 -4.78 -16.58 -13.51
N MET A 20 -3.76 -16.14 -12.75
CA MET A 20 -2.75 -17.03 -12.16
C MET A 20 -3.40 -18.10 -11.29
N LYS A 21 -4.36 -17.70 -10.44
CA LYS A 21 -5.11 -18.61 -9.59
C LYS A 21 -5.85 -19.65 -10.42
N SER A 22 -6.61 -19.22 -11.42
CA SER A 22 -7.38 -20.09 -12.30
C SER A 22 -6.49 -21.09 -13.04
N ARG A 23 -5.38 -20.62 -13.61
CA ARG A 23 -4.39 -21.51 -14.29
C ARG A 23 -3.81 -22.55 -13.33
N PHE A 24 -3.43 -22.12 -12.12
CA PHE A 24 -2.89 -23.03 -11.11
C PHE A 24 -3.88 -24.10 -10.68
N GLU A 25 -5.14 -23.72 -10.42
CA GLU A 25 -6.20 -24.64 -10.02
C GLU A 25 -6.54 -25.64 -11.13
N ASN A 26 -6.55 -25.19 -12.39
CA ASN A 26 -6.77 -26.06 -13.55
C ASN A 26 -5.65 -27.10 -13.76
N LEU A 27 -4.40 -26.74 -13.43
CA LEU A 27 -3.25 -27.64 -13.61
C LEU A 27 -3.12 -28.66 -12.48
N ASN A 28 -3.43 -28.26 -11.24
CA ASN A 28 -3.09 -29.04 -10.05
C ASN A 28 -4.31 -29.57 -9.29
N GLY A 29 -5.54 -29.14 -9.64
CA GLY A 29 -6.76 -29.52 -8.92
C GLY A 29 -6.78 -29.09 -7.45
N ALA A 30 -5.79 -28.33 -7.01
CA ALA A 30 -5.58 -27.97 -5.62
C ALA A 30 -5.79 -26.46 -5.39
N SER A 31 -6.53 -26.13 -4.34
CA SER A 31 -6.60 -24.78 -3.80
C SER A 31 -5.68 -24.65 -2.58
N GLY A 32 -5.37 -23.44 -2.17
CA GLY A 32 -4.61 -23.16 -0.93
C GLY A 32 -3.45 -22.20 -1.10
N VAL A 33 -2.93 -22.02 -2.32
CA VAL A 33 -1.99 -20.94 -2.62
C VAL A 33 -2.70 -19.59 -2.48
N SER A 34 -2.06 -18.63 -1.83
CA SER A 34 -2.57 -17.26 -1.75
C SER A 34 -2.13 -16.47 -2.98
N PHE A 35 -3.10 -16.10 -3.82
CA PHE A 35 -2.89 -15.18 -4.94
C PHE A 35 -3.46 -13.81 -4.58
N GLY A 36 -2.78 -12.73 -4.99
CA GLY A 36 -3.29 -11.38 -4.76
C GLY A 36 -2.37 -10.28 -5.24
N THR A 37 -2.84 -9.05 -5.12
CA THR A 37 -2.03 -7.85 -5.32
C THR A 37 -1.34 -7.45 -4.02
N PHE A 38 -0.30 -6.62 -4.11
CA PHE A 38 0.38 -6.05 -2.94
C PHE A 38 -0.62 -5.41 -1.97
N HIS A 39 -1.50 -4.53 -2.46
CA HIS A 39 -2.50 -3.87 -1.63
C HIS A 39 -3.46 -4.86 -0.95
N SER A 40 -3.91 -5.89 -1.66
CA SER A 40 -4.84 -6.88 -1.10
C SER A 40 -4.21 -7.70 0.04
N ILE A 41 -2.93 -8.03 -0.09
CA ILE A 41 -2.19 -8.77 0.94
C ILE A 41 -1.83 -7.87 2.12
N PHE A 42 -1.36 -6.65 1.85
CA PHE A 42 -1.02 -5.69 2.91
C PHE A 42 -2.26 -5.27 3.70
N PHE A 43 -3.38 -5.03 3.04
CA PHE A 43 -4.64 -4.80 3.74
C PHE A 43 -5.06 -6.02 4.59
N ARG A 44 -4.85 -7.25 4.12
CA ARG A 44 -5.11 -8.46 4.90
C ARG A 44 -4.23 -8.53 6.15
N ILE A 45 -2.97 -8.13 6.06
CA ILE A 45 -2.04 -8.04 7.20
C ILE A 45 -2.56 -7.01 8.20
N LEU A 46 -2.86 -5.80 7.76
CA LEU A 46 -3.37 -4.72 8.59
C LEU A 46 -4.71 -5.09 9.25
N ARG A 47 -5.63 -5.66 8.48
CA ARG A 47 -6.92 -6.13 8.98
C ARG A 47 -6.77 -7.18 10.09
N SER A 48 -5.80 -8.07 9.98
CA SER A 48 -5.56 -9.12 10.99
C SER A 48 -5.15 -8.53 12.35
N ARG A 49 -4.55 -7.33 12.35
CA ARG A 49 -4.07 -6.65 13.56
C ARG A 49 -5.06 -5.63 14.10
N TYR A 50 -5.67 -4.84 13.20
CA TYR A 50 -6.48 -3.67 13.58
C TYR A 50 -8.00 -3.90 13.41
N GLY A 51 -8.41 -5.00 12.76
CA GLY A 51 -9.82 -5.28 12.51
C GLY A 51 -10.46 -4.41 11.42
N TRP A 52 -9.66 -3.67 10.66
CA TRP A 52 -10.16 -2.77 9.61
C TRP A 52 -10.99 -3.48 8.55
N ASN A 53 -11.94 -2.76 8.00
CA ASN A 53 -12.79 -3.20 6.90
C ASN A 53 -12.71 -2.21 5.71
N VAL A 54 -13.35 -2.54 4.61
CA VAL A 54 -13.32 -1.74 3.39
C VAL A 54 -14.03 -0.38 3.48
N GLU A 55 -14.90 -0.20 4.48
CA GLU A 55 -15.64 1.07 4.71
C GLU A 55 -14.71 2.19 5.21
N GLN A 56 -13.56 1.82 5.77
CA GLN A 56 -12.55 2.75 6.22
C GLN A 56 -11.66 3.25 5.06
N ILE A 57 -11.72 2.60 3.88
CA ILE A 57 -10.94 3.04 2.73
C ILE A 57 -11.66 4.20 2.07
N PHE A 58 -10.95 5.31 1.89
CA PHE A 58 -11.46 6.47 1.18
C PHE A 58 -11.91 6.14 -0.23
N GLN A 59 -13.06 6.70 -0.60
CA GLN A 59 -13.44 6.84 -1.99
C GLN A 59 -12.70 8.04 -2.62
N GLU A 60 -12.43 7.97 -3.92
CA GLU A 60 -11.65 8.99 -4.63
C GLU A 60 -12.27 10.39 -4.50
N GLU A 61 -13.59 10.52 -4.61
CA GLU A 61 -14.26 11.81 -4.49
C GLU A 61 -14.21 12.37 -3.06
N GLU A 62 -14.28 11.50 -2.04
CA GLU A 62 -14.15 11.92 -0.64
C GLU A 62 -12.77 12.53 -0.38
N ARG A 63 -11.70 11.86 -0.82
CA ARG A 63 -10.33 12.35 -0.64
C ARG A 63 -10.06 13.66 -1.38
N ARG A 64 -10.63 13.83 -2.60
CA ARG A 64 -10.53 15.08 -3.37
C ARG A 64 -11.28 16.22 -2.70
N SER A 65 -12.47 15.96 -2.16
CA SER A 65 -13.29 16.95 -1.45
C SER A 65 -12.56 17.52 -0.23
N ILE A 66 -11.83 16.70 0.52
CA ILE A 66 -11.05 17.15 1.67
C ILE A 66 -10.00 18.18 1.26
N LEU A 67 -9.27 17.89 0.16
CA LEU A 67 -8.26 18.83 -0.33
C LEU A 67 -8.89 20.09 -0.91
N ARG A 68 -9.99 19.98 -1.66
CA ARG A 68 -10.71 21.11 -2.20
C ARG A 68 -11.10 22.09 -1.09
N ASN A 69 -11.75 21.58 -0.04
CA ASN A 69 -12.11 22.37 1.15
C ASN A 69 -10.89 22.96 1.87
N SER A 70 -9.80 22.22 1.94
CA SER A 70 -8.56 22.71 2.59
C SER A 70 -7.89 23.83 1.80
N ILE A 71 -7.92 23.75 0.46
CA ILE A 71 -7.37 24.77 -0.43
C ILE A 71 -8.25 26.03 -0.44
N GLU A 72 -9.58 25.86 -0.52
CA GLU A 72 -10.53 26.98 -0.48
C GLU A 72 -10.45 27.81 0.82
N ALA A 73 -10.05 27.19 1.91
CA ALA A 73 -9.81 27.89 3.18
C ALA A 73 -8.55 28.78 3.14
N GLU A 74 -7.70 28.62 2.14
CA GLU A 74 -6.48 29.39 1.94
C GLU A 74 -6.70 30.47 0.87
N THR A 75 -5.83 31.46 0.86
CA THR A 75 -5.86 32.55 -0.15
C THR A 75 -4.91 32.28 -1.31
N TRP A 76 -4.73 31.02 -1.67
CA TRP A 76 -3.81 30.65 -2.73
C TRP A 76 -4.44 30.90 -4.11
N ASP A 77 -3.65 31.49 -5.01
CA ASP A 77 -4.02 31.66 -6.41
C ASP A 77 -3.64 30.42 -7.20
N ILE A 78 -4.58 29.47 -7.32
CA ILE A 78 -4.40 28.20 -8.03
C ILE A 78 -5.25 28.22 -9.31
N PRO A 79 -4.62 28.35 -10.48
CA PRO A 79 -5.35 28.48 -11.75
C PRO A 79 -6.17 27.22 -12.10
N ASP A 80 -5.69 26.04 -11.79
CA ASP A 80 -6.37 24.75 -12.01
C ASP A 80 -6.33 23.91 -10.73
N LEU A 81 -7.44 23.96 -10.00
CA LEU A 81 -7.59 23.30 -8.72
C LEU A 81 -7.52 21.77 -8.84
N GLU A 82 -8.14 21.19 -9.88
CA GLU A 82 -8.18 19.74 -10.06
C GLU A 82 -6.81 19.17 -10.46
N GLU A 83 -6.07 19.90 -11.29
CA GLU A 83 -4.69 19.54 -11.62
C GLU A 83 -3.79 19.63 -10.36
N TYR A 84 -3.98 20.67 -9.55
CA TYR A 84 -3.23 20.87 -8.32
C TYR A 84 -3.47 19.76 -7.30
N ILE A 85 -4.73 19.35 -7.10
CA ILE A 85 -5.12 18.23 -6.25
C ILE A 85 -4.50 16.92 -6.78
N SER A 86 -4.53 16.71 -8.09
CA SER A 86 -3.92 15.53 -8.70
C SER A 86 -2.40 15.48 -8.50
N LYS A 87 -1.73 16.62 -8.62
CA LYS A 87 -0.29 16.75 -8.31
C LYS A 87 0.00 16.42 -6.85
N PHE A 88 -0.81 16.93 -5.92
CA PHE A 88 -0.64 16.62 -4.50
C PHE A 88 -0.71 15.12 -4.24
N PHE A 89 -1.70 14.42 -4.75
CA PHE A 89 -1.79 12.96 -4.57
C PHE A 89 -0.64 12.21 -5.23
N THR A 90 -0.18 12.64 -6.40
CA THR A 90 1.01 12.08 -7.03
C THR A 90 2.24 12.21 -6.13
N GLN A 91 2.40 13.37 -5.47
CA GLN A 91 3.53 13.57 -4.56
C GLN A 91 3.41 12.74 -3.25
N ILE A 92 2.20 12.54 -2.72
CA ILE A 92 1.98 11.62 -1.59
C ILE A 92 2.35 10.19 -1.98
N THR A 93 1.86 9.72 -3.12
CA THR A 93 2.17 8.37 -3.61
C THR A 93 3.68 8.19 -3.80
N LEU A 94 4.37 9.16 -4.38
CA LEU A 94 5.83 9.12 -4.52
C LEU A 94 6.53 9.06 -3.15
N MET A 95 6.19 9.97 -2.24
CA MET A 95 6.75 10.01 -0.89
C MET A 95 6.57 8.69 -0.14
N ASN A 96 5.36 8.13 -0.17
CA ASN A 96 5.04 6.88 0.50
C ASN A 96 5.69 5.66 -0.15
N SER A 97 5.78 5.64 -1.48
CA SER A 97 6.44 4.56 -2.22
C SER A 97 7.94 4.46 -1.95
N GLU A 98 8.58 5.59 -1.66
CA GLU A 98 10.01 5.69 -1.30
C GLU A 98 10.24 5.61 0.21
N LEU A 99 9.20 5.45 1.03
CA LEU A 99 9.25 5.49 2.50
C LEU A 99 9.89 6.77 3.05
N GLU A 100 9.75 7.88 2.32
CA GLU A 100 10.26 9.16 2.77
C GLU A 100 9.38 9.78 3.86
N GLN A 101 10.02 10.57 4.72
CA GLN A 101 9.32 11.29 5.77
C GLN A 101 8.81 12.65 5.24
N PRO A 102 7.58 13.08 5.60
CA PRO A 102 7.00 14.33 5.09
C PRO A 102 7.84 15.58 5.33
N ASN A 103 8.63 15.58 6.39
CA ASN A 103 9.51 16.70 6.74
C ASN A 103 10.82 16.74 5.93
N ARG A 104 11.17 15.66 5.26
CA ARG A 104 12.36 15.54 4.39
C ARG A 104 12.02 15.56 2.92
N PHE A 105 10.79 15.16 2.59
CA PHE A 105 10.32 15.11 1.22
C PHE A 105 10.25 16.50 0.58
N THR A 106 10.72 16.58 -0.66
CA THR A 106 10.65 17.78 -1.49
C THR A 106 9.75 17.51 -2.69
N PRO A 107 8.50 18.01 -2.69
CA PRO A 107 7.57 17.76 -3.79
C PRO A 107 8.02 18.43 -5.09
N VAL A 108 7.68 17.81 -6.21
CA VAL A 108 7.91 18.36 -7.55
C VAL A 108 6.63 19.00 -8.08
N GLY A 109 6.74 20.22 -8.60
CA GLY A 109 5.62 20.92 -9.22
C GLY A 109 4.63 21.56 -8.27
N MET A 110 4.99 21.69 -6.98
CA MET A 110 4.25 22.47 -5.99
C MET A 110 5.17 22.97 -4.87
N PRO A 111 4.85 24.11 -4.22
CA PRO A 111 5.64 24.65 -3.12
C PRO A 111 5.66 23.70 -1.90
N VAL A 112 6.84 23.56 -1.29
CA VAL A 112 7.04 22.66 -0.12
C VAL A 112 6.12 22.98 1.03
N GLU A 113 5.93 24.27 1.34
CA GLU A 113 5.09 24.68 2.47
C GLU A 113 3.60 24.41 2.23
N GLU A 114 3.14 24.58 0.98
CA GLU A 114 1.77 24.25 0.60
C GLU A 114 1.54 22.75 0.68
N PHE A 115 2.46 21.94 0.13
CA PHE A 115 2.41 20.49 0.28
C PHE A 115 2.32 20.06 1.74
N ARG A 116 3.21 20.56 2.60
CA ARG A 116 3.22 20.23 4.03
C ARG A 116 1.94 20.64 4.75
N LYS A 117 1.36 21.77 4.36
CA LYS A 117 0.10 22.26 4.95
C LYS A 117 -1.06 21.36 4.56
N LEU A 118 -1.20 21.05 3.26
CA LEU A 118 -2.22 20.12 2.77
C LEU A 118 -2.05 18.72 3.33
N TYR A 119 -0.81 18.23 3.41
CA TYR A 119 -0.50 16.94 4.00
C TYR A 119 -0.98 16.84 5.45
N ARG A 120 -0.67 17.84 6.28
CA ARG A 120 -1.17 17.87 7.66
C ARG A 120 -2.69 17.92 7.76
N ALA A 121 -3.35 18.70 6.90
CA ALA A 121 -4.81 18.78 6.87
C ALA A 121 -5.43 17.42 6.47
N TYR A 122 -4.87 16.76 5.45
CA TYR A 122 -5.30 15.48 4.94
C TYR A 122 -5.10 14.36 5.97
N GLU A 123 -3.91 14.22 6.55
CA GLU A 123 -3.62 13.24 7.61
C GLU A 123 -4.48 13.47 8.84
N GLY A 124 -4.63 14.72 9.28
CA GLY A 124 -5.49 15.05 10.41
C GLY A 124 -6.98 14.75 10.16
N TYR A 125 -7.43 14.77 8.91
CA TYR A 125 -8.77 14.30 8.56
C TYR A 125 -8.86 12.76 8.66
N LYS A 126 -7.88 12.04 8.10
CA LYS A 126 -7.82 10.56 8.17
C LYS A 126 -7.85 10.07 9.62
N GLU A 127 -7.03 10.67 10.48
CA GLU A 127 -6.99 10.32 11.90
C GLU A 127 -8.33 10.54 12.61
N ARG A 128 -8.98 11.71 12.42
CA ARG A 128 -10.25 12.03 13.08
C ARG A 128 -11.42 11.16 12.63
N HIS A 129 -11.38 10.65 11.40
CA HIS A 129 -12.46 9.86 10.80
C HIS A 129 -12.13 8.37 10.68
N GLU A 130 -10.98 7.94 11.23
CA GLU A 130 -10.47 6.55 11.15
C GLU A 130 -10.46 6.03 9.72
N LYS A 131 -10.00 6.87 8.78
CA LYS A 131 -9.95 6.56 7.34
C LYS A 131 -8.53 6.23 6.89
N LEU A 132 -8.48 5.46 5.82
CA LEU A 132 -7.25 5.02 5.14
C LEU A 132 -7.32 5.29 3.66
N ASP A 133 -6.20 5.56 3.04
CA ASP A 133 -6.06 5.50 1.60
C ASP A 133 -5.20 4.30 1.15
N PHE A 134 -5.03 4.17 -0.16
CA PHE A 134 -4.22 3.07 -0.70
C PHE A 134 -2.74 3.19 -0.36
N ASP A 135 -2.23 4.42 -0.25
CA ASP A 135 -0.83 4.67 0.11
C ASP A 135 -0.56 4.29 1.57
N ASP A 136 -1.53 4.50 2.46
CA ASP A 136 -1.45 4.07 3.85
C ASP A 136 -1.26 2.55 3.99
N MET A 137 -1.87 1.77 3.11
CA MET A 137 -1.74 0.31 3.18
C MET A 137 -0.29 -0.14 3.03
N LEU A 138 0.51 0.57 2.22
CA LEU A 138 1.92 0.25 2.02
C LEU A 138 2.75 0.64 3.25
N THR A 139 2.65 1.92 3.64
CA THR A 139 3.47 2.49 4.71
C THR A 139 3.15 1.90 6.08
N GLN A 140 1.86 1.74 6.39
CA GLN A 140 1.42 1.18 7.66
C GLN A 140 1.68 -0.34 7.75
N CYS A 141 1.59 -1.08 6.64
CA CYS A 141 1.98 -2.48 6.61
C CYS A 141 3.48 -2.63 6.87
N TYR A 142 4.31 -1.80 6.25
CA TYR A 142 5.74 -1.76 6.50
C TYR A 142 6.06 -1.47 7.97
N GLN A 143 5.45 -0.43 8.55
CA GLN A 143 5.64 -0.08 9.96
C GLN A 143 5.19 -1.21 10.88
N LEU A 144 4.01 -1.79 10.66
CA LEU A 144 3.49 -2.89 11.44
C LEU A 144 4.42 -4.11 11.42
N LEU A 145 4.88 -4.51 10.24
CA LEU A 145 5.80 -5.64 10.10
C LEU A 145 7.17 -5.38 10.76
N ARG A 146 7.61 -4.13 10.77
CA ARG A 146 8.88 -3.73 11.41
C ARG A 146 8.79 -3.69 12.93
N GLU A 147 7.69 -3.20 13.47
CA GLU A 147 7.54 -2.88 14.89
C GLU A 147 6.88 -4.01 15.69
N ASP A 148 5.92 -4.73 15.13
CA ASP A 148 5.22 -5.83 15.81
C ASP A 148 5.84 -7.19 15.44
N ALA A 149 6.70 -7.70 16.33
CA ALA A 149 7.38 -8.98 16.13
C ALA A 149 6.40 -10.16 16.03
N ALA A 150 5.27 -10.13 16.77
CA ALA A 150 4.31 -11.22 16.75
C ALA A 150 3.57 -11.30 15.42
N VAL A 151 3.18 -10.13 14.86
CA VAL A 151 2.57 -10.05 13.53
C VAL A 151 3.58 -10.49 12.47
N ARG A 152 4.79 -9.95 12.50
CA ARG A 152 5.87 -10.33 11.57
C ARG A 152 6.11 -11.84 11.56
N GLU A 153 6.32 -12.45 12.71
CA GLU A 153 6.58 -13.88 12.82
C GLU A 153 5.40 -14.74 12.36
N TYR A 154 4.16 -14.29 12.63
CA TYR A 154 2.98 -15.00 12.15
C TYR A 154 2.96 -15.07 10.63
N TRP A 155 3.18 -13.94 9.94
CA TRP A 155 3.13 -13.87 8.49
C TRP A 155 4.35 -14.54 7.83
N GLN A 156 5.54 -14.47 8.42
CA GLN A 156 6.72 -15.24 7.99
C GLN A 156 6.50 -16.76 8.10
N ARG A 157 5.81 -17.22 9.14
CA ARG A 157 5.47 -18.66 9.26
C ARG A 157 4.38 -19.07 8.28
N LYS A 158 3.46 -18.17 7.97
CA LYS A 158 2.37 -18.41 7.03
C LYS A 158 2.86 -18.48 5.59
N TYR A 159 3.69 -17.55 5.16
CA TYR A 159 4.19 -17.47 3.80
C TYR A 159 5.69 -17.78 3.76
N LYS A 160 6.02 -19.05 3.52
CA LYS A 160 7.40 -19.50 3.43
C LYS A 160 8.01 -19.39 2.04
N PHE A 161 7.16 -19.25 1.03
CA PHE A 161 7.55 -19.09 -0.37
C PHE A 161 6.77 -17.92 -0.94
N ILE A 162 7.48 -16.92 -1.44
CA ILE A 162 6.90 -15.71 -2.01
C ILE A 162 7.34 -15.62 -3.46
N LEU A 163 6.38 -15.53 -4.36
CA LEU A 163 6.59 -15.34 -5.79
C LEU A 163 6.06 -13.95 -6.15
N VAL A 164 6.83 -13.19 -6.90
CA VAL A 164 6.46 -11.85 -7.34
C VAL A 164 6.60 -11.78 -8.86
N ASP A 165 5.51 -11.45 -9.51
CA ASP A 165 5.44 -11.21 -10.95
C ASP A 165 5.65 -9.73 -11.23
N GLU A 166 6.26 -9.41 -12.40
CA GLU A 166 6.59 -8.05 -12.82
C GLU A 166 7.42 -7.29 -11.78
N PHE A 167 8.46 -7.94 -11.23
CA PHE A 167 9.25 -7.38 -10.14
C PHE A 167 9.90 -6.03 -10.44
N GLN A 168 10.13 -5.69 -11.71
CA GLN A 168 10.66 -4.39 -12.12
C GLN A 168 9.75 -3.21 -11.75
N ASP A 169 8.46 -3.45 -11.51
CA ASP A 169 7.49 -2.42 -11.13
C ASP A 169 7.33 -2.26 -9.60
N VAL A 170 8.03 -3.09 -8.82
CA VAL A 170 7.97 -3.06 -7.35
C VAL A 170 8.65 -1.81 -6.79
N ASN A 171 7.90 -0.99 -6.05
CA ASN A 171 8.46 0.20 -5.39
C ASN A 171 9.17 -0.15 -4.07
N GLN A 172 9.88 0.85 -3.52
CA GLN A 172 10.69 0.68 -2.31
C GLN A 172 9.88 0.19 -1.10
N ALA A 173 8.68 0.71 -0.87
CA ALA A 173 7.83 0.31 0.25
C ALA A 173 7.36 -1.15 0.12
N GLN A 174 6.96 -1.56 -1.08
CA GLN A 174 6.59 -2.94 -1.38
C GLN A 174 7.78 -3.88 -1.20
N PHE A 175 8.94 -3.49 -1.72
CA PHE A 175 10.16 -4.29 -1.58
C PHE A 175 10.58 -4.44 -0.13
N ALA A 176 10.54 -3.37 0.67
CA ALA A 176 10.84 -3.43 2.10
C ALA A 176 9.92 -4.41 2.86
N CYS A 177 8.61 -4.41 2.55
CA CYS A 177 7.69 -5.40 3.11
C CYS A 177 8.03 -6.84 2.69
N LEU A 178 8.38 -7.05 1.41
CA LEU A 178 8.81 -8.38 0.92
C LEU A 178 10.08 -8.86 1.63
N GLN A 179 11.06 -7.99 1.81
CA GLN A 179 12.29 -8.33 2.54
C GLN A 179 11.99 -8.80 3.95
N ILE A 180 11.15 -8.06 4.69
CA ILE A 180 10.76 -8.45 6.06
C ILE A 180 10.02 -9.79 6.06
N LEU A 181 9.07 -10.01 5.14
CA LEU A 181 8.33 -11.27 5.06
C LEU A 181 9.22 -12.45 4.69
N ALA A 182 10.18 -12.25 3.78
CA ALA A 182 11.08 -13.31 3.31
C ALA A 182 12.31 -13.54 4.23
N GLU A 183 12.60 -12.63 5.16
CA GLU A 183 13.83 -12.61 5.97
C GLU A 183 14.16 -13.96 6.60
N LYS A 184 13.17 -14.65 7.15
CA LYS A 184 13.36 -15.91 7.87
C LYS A 184 13.65 -17.11 6.96
N HIS A 185 13.09 -17.14 5.79
CA HIS A 185 13.11 -18.29 4.88
C HIS A 185 13.94 -18.06 3.62
N GLN A 186 14.17 -16.82 3.26
CA GLN A 186 14.92 -16.37 2.07
C GLN A 186 14.42 -17.00 0.75
N ASN A 187 13.15 -17.39 0.71
CA ASN A 187 12.50 -17.99 -0.46
C ASN A 187 11.66 -16.94 -1.19
N LEU A 188 12.33 -16.00 -1.82
CA LEU A 188 11.74 -14.98 -2.68
C LEU A 188 12.12 -15.27 -4.13
N PHE A 189 11.12 -15.48 -4.97
CA PHE A 189 11.24 -15.73 -6.41
C PHE A 189 10.63 -14.55 -7.16
N VAL A 190 11.36 -13.99 -8.08
CA VAL A 190 10.95 -12.80 -8.83
C VAL A 190 11.05 -13.06 -10.33
N VAL A 191 10.10 -12.52 -11.10
CA VAL A 191 10.03 -12.60 -12.55
C VAL A 191 9.76 -11.22 -13.14
#